data_34be257912063d6d4d7a58693842eba5
#
_entry.id   34be257912063d6d4d7a58693842eba5
#
_cell.length_a   1.000
_cell.length_b   1.000
_cell.length_c   1.000
_cell.angle_alpha   90.00
_cell.angle_beta   90.00
_cell.angle_gamma   90.00
#
_symmetry.space_group_name_H-M   'P 1'
#
loop_
_entity.id
_entity.type
_entity.pdbx_description
1 polymer ?
#
loop_
_entity_poly.entity_id
_entity_poly.type
_entity_poly.pdbx_seq_one_letter_code
_entity_poly.pdbx_strand_id
1 'polypeptide(L)'
;MDRPTVPPVDRVVVALGGNALLRAGEEDTFQNAYRAARRAAERIADIAATGREVVVTHGNGPQVGRILLQQDAAASIVHPMPLDVCGAESQGQIGYLLQATIGDVFYERGMPRPVVTVLTMTRVRRDDPAFRDPTKPVGPFYDEDEAAKLAAERGWTMRADAHGGFRRVVPSPAPYSIVEAPIIRDLVASGTIVIAAGGGGVPVVEDGPALVGVEGVVDKDLAAAIDRKSTRLNS
;
A
#
# COMPACT_ATOMS: atom_id res chain seq x y z
N MET A 1 -24.92 38.31 6.96
CA MET A 1 -25.13 37.33 5.88
C MET A 1 -24.45 36.03 6.33
N ASP A 2 -25.25 35.09 6.84
CA ASP A 2 -24.76 33.79 7.22
C ASP A 2 -24.29 33.05 5.97
N ARG A 3 -23.03 32.60 5.98
CA ARG A 3 -22.56 31.66 4.97
C ARG A 3 -23.35 30.36 5.10
N PRO A 4 -23.93 29.84 4.01
CA PRO A 4 -24.58 28.54 4.09
C PRO A 4 -23.56 27.52 4.58
N THR A 5 -23.85 26.88 5.72
CA THR A 5 -23.10 25.74 6.21
C THR A 5 -23.31 24.58 5.23
N VAL A 6 -22.33 24.35 4.36
CA VAL A 6 -22.31 23.13 3.54
C VAL A 6 -22.24 21.95 4.50
N PRO A 7 -23.18 20.99 4.45
CA PRO A 7 -23.11 19.83 5.31
C PRO A 7 -21.77 19.11 5.10
N PRO A 8 -21.16 18.58 6.17
CA PRO A 8 -19.89 17.90 6.05
C PRO A 8 -20.03 16.76 5.03
N VAL A 9 -19.25 16.80 3.97
CA VAL A 9 -19.19 15.70 2.98
C VAL A 9 -18.65 14.47 3.69
N ASP A 10 -19.43 13.38 3.66
CA ASP A 10 -19.07 12.13 4.33
C ASP A 10 -17.97 11.44 3.52
N ARG A 11 -16.73 11.47 4.04
CA ARG A 11 -15.55 10.86 3.42
C ARG A 11 -15.38 9.43 3.91
N VAL A 12 -15.17 8.51 2.98
CA VAL A 12 -14.99 7.08 3.25
C VAL A 12 -13.62 6.63 2.77
N VAL A 13 -12.88 5.95 3.66
CA VAL A 13 -11.67 5.22 3.29
C VAL A 13 -12.03 3.74 3.12
N VAL A 14 -11.87 3.22 1.91
CA VAL A 14 -12.09 1.82 1.56
C VAL A 14 -10.76 1.08 1.61
N ALA A 15 -10.57 0.24 2.62
CA ALA A 15 -9.35 -0.55 2.76
C ALA A 15 -9.52 -1.95 2.13
N LEU A 16 -8.79 -2.21 1.05
CA LEU A 16 -8.76 -3.51 0.38
C LEU A 16 -7.69 -4.40 1.02
N GLY A 17 -8.11 -5.47 1.70
CA GLY A 17 -7.20 -6.48 2.23
C GLY A 17 -6.58 -7.36 1.14
N GLY A 18 -5.58 -8.18 1.50
CA GLY A 18 -4.93 -9.11 0.56
C GLY A 18 -5.91 -10.02 -0.18
N ASN A 19 -6.93 -10.53 0.51
CA ASN A 19 -7.98 -11.36 -0.08
C ASN A 19 -8.94 -10.62 -1.03
N ALA A 20 -8.93 -9.27 -1.04
CA ALA A 20 -9.71 -8.48 -1.98
C ALA A 20 -9.08 -8.47 -3.38
N LEU A 21 -7.76 -8.69 -3.48
CA LEU A 21 -6.99 -8.69 -4.72
C LEU A 21 -6.56 -10.11 -5.16
N LEU A 22 -6.50 -11.07 -4.24
CA LEU A 22 -6.22 -12.47 -4.51
C LEU A 22 -6.94 -13.33 -3.45
N ARG A 23 -7.83 -14.21 -3.87
CA ARG A 23 -8.54 -15.12 -2.95
C ARG A 23 -7.65 -16.26 -2.52
N ALA A 24 -7.87 -16.76 -1.30
CA ALA A 24 -7.19 -17.95 -0.84
C ALA A 24 -7.47 -19.13 -1.78
N GLY A 25 -6.42 -19.82 -2.22
CA GLY A 25 -6.50 -20.94 -3.17
C GLY A 25 -6.62 -20.57 -4.65
N GLU A 26 -6.75 -19.30 -5.00
CA GLU A 26 -6.61 -18.85 -6.40
C GLU A 26 -5.13 -18.71 -6.77
N GLU A 27 -4.79 -19.12 -7.98
CA GLU A 27 -3.47 -18.89 -8.55
C GLU A 27 -3.22 -17.39 -8.74
N ASP A 28 -2.01 -16.93 -8.37
CA ASP A 28 -1.61 -15.53 -8.49
C ASP A 28 -1.25 -15.17 -9.94
N THR A 29 -2.30 -15.04 -10.78
CA THR A 29 -2.21 -14.60 -12.16
C THR A 29 -2.79 -13.21 -12.34
N PHE A 30 -2.36 -12.53 -13.41
CA PHE A 30 -2.94 -11.23 -13.77
C PHE A 30 -4.47 -11.30 -13.94
N GLN A 31 -4.97 -12.35 -14.56
CA GLN A 31 -6.40 -12.54 -14.82
C GLN A 31 -7.21 -12.68 -13.52
N ASN A 32 -6.67 -13.39 -12.54
CA ASN A 32 -7.31 -13.54 -11.22
C ASN A 32 -7.29 -12.20 -10.45
N ALA A 33 -6.15 -11.50 -10.47
CA ALA A 33 -6.02 -10.17 -9.88
C ALA A 33 -6.98 -9.16 -10.55
N TYR A 34 -7.09 -9.16 -11.88
CA TYR A 34 -8.01 -8.30 -12.61
C TYR A 34 -9.48 -8.57 -12.23
N ARG A 35 -9.89 -9.85 -12.17
CA ARG A 35 -11.26 -10.20 -11.75
C ARG A 35 -11.55 -9.78 -10.30
N ALA A 36 -10.57 -9.91 -9.42
CA ALA A 36 -10.71 -9.47 -8.04
C ALA A 36 -10.82 -7.94 -7.93
N ALA A 37 -9.96 -7.21 -8.63
CA ALA A 37 -10.01 -5.74 -8.70
C ALA A 37 -11.35 -5.25 -9.28
N ARG A 38 -11.88 -5.91 -10.31
CA ARG A 38 -13.18 -5.59 -10.89
C ARG A 38 -14.32 -5.74 -9.88
N ARG A 39 -14.35 -6.83 -9.10
CA ARG A 39 -15.32 -7.00 -8.02
C ARG A 39 -15.21 -5.92 -6.94
N ALA A 40 -13.99 -5.52 -6.60
CA ALA A 40 -13.77 -4.41 -5.67
C ALA A 40 -14.28 -3.07 -6.25
N ALA A 41 -14.01 -2.83 -7.53
CA ALA A 41 -14.46 -1.64 -8.26
C ALA A 41 -16.00 -1.49 -8.25
N GLU A 42 -16.74 -2.57 -8.41
CA GLU A 42 -18.20 -2.57 -8.31
C GLU A 42 -18.70 -2.09 -6.94
N ARG A 43 -18.05 -2.55 -5.85
CA ARG A 43 -18.38 -2.11 -4.49
C ARG A 43 -17.99 -0.66 -4.22
N ILE A 44 -16.87 -0.22 -4.76
CA ILE A 44 -16.43 1.17 -4.68
C ILE A 44 -17.44 2.07 -5.42
N ALA A 45 -17.93 1.64 -6.59
CA ALA A 45 -18.94 2.37 -7.32
C ALA A 45 -20.28 2.46 -6.55
N ASP A 46 -20.70 1.41 -5.84
CA ASP A 46 -21.88 1.45 -4.97
C ASP A 46 -21.73 2.52 -3.88
N ILE A 47 -20.55 2.60 -3.24
CA ILE A 47 -20.25 3.62 -2.23
C ILE A 47 -20.23 5.02 -2.84
N ALA A 48 -19.56 5.19 -3.99
CA ALA A 48 -19.44 6.47 -4.67
C ALA A 48 -20.77 7.01 -5.18
N ALA A 49 -21.73 6.12 -5.54
CA ALA A 49 -23.10 6.46 -5.95
C ALA A 49 -23.89 7.15 -4.84
N THR A 50 -23.51 6.98 -3.57
CA THR A 50 -24.14 7.67 -2.44
C THR A 50 -23.72 9.15 -2.29
N GLY A 51 -22.88 9.66 -3.20
CA GLY A 51 -22.36 11.03 -3.16
C GLY A 51 -21.14 11.23 -2.23
N ARG A 52 -20.63 10.16 -1.63
CA ARG A 52 -19.46 10.22 -0.73
C ARG A 52 -18.16 10.51 -1.47
N GLU A 53 -17.26 11.18 -0.77
CA GLU A 53 -15.86 11.24 -1.13
C GLU A 53 -15.18 9.91 -0.80
N VAL A 54 -14.41 9.34 -1.74
CA VAL A 54 -13.82 8.00 -1.58
C VAL A 54 -12.32 8.03 -1.75
N VAL A 55 -11.61 7.53 -0.74
CA VAL A 55 -10.21 7.15 -0.81
C VAL A 55 -10.12 5.63 -0.76
N VAL A 56 -9.32 5.04 -1.62
CA VAL A 56 -9.07 3.59 -1.65
C VAL A 56 -7.64 3.34 -1.20
N THR A 57 -7.46 2.45 -0.23
CA THR A 57 -6.14 1.92 0.13
C THR A 57 -6.13 0.41 -0.03
N HIS A 58 -4.95 -0.18 -0.18
CA HIS A 58 -4.82 -1.62 -0.40
C HIS A 58 -3.62 -2.21 0.33
N GLY A 59 -3.67 -3.50 0.63
CA GLY A 59 -2.48 -4.27 1.00
C GLY A 59 -1.65 -4.62 -0.24
N ASN A 60 -0.39 -5.00 -0.04
CA ASN A 60 0.55 -5.33 -1.11
C ASN A 60 1.46 -6.54 -0.79
N GLY A 61 1.27 -7.22 0.33
CA GLY A 61 2.17 -8.27 0.81
C GLY A 61 2.53 -9.33 -0.24
N PRO A 62 1.56 -9.98 -0.91
CA PRO A 62 1.86 -10.94 -1.98
C PRO A 62 2.64 -10.32 -3.15
N GLN A 63 2.27 -9.10 -3.57
CA GLN A 63 2.89 -8.43 -4.72
C GLN A 63 4.33 -8.01 -4.41
N VAL A 64 4.58 -7.40 -3.25
CA VAL A 64 5.94 -7.07 -2.80
C VAL A 64 6.78 -8.34 -2.67
N GLY A 65 6.21 -9.42 -2.13
CA GLY A 65 6.90 -10.71 -2.05
C GLY A 65 7.32 -11.26 -3.42
N ARG A 66 6.45 -11.15 -4.42
CA ARG A 66 6.76 -11.53 -5.81
C ARG A 66 7.84 -10.65 -6.41
N ILE A 67 7.77 -9.32 -6.23
CA ILE A 67 8.78 -8.38 -6.72
C ILE A 67 10.15 -8.74 -6.10
N LEU A 68 10.22 -9.00 -4.79
CA LEU A 68 11.45 -9.42 -4.13
C LEU A 68 12.02 -10.71 -4.71
N LEU A 69 11.17 -11.72 -5.00
CA LEU A 69 11.61 -12.94 -5.69
C LEU A 69 12.18 -12.67 -7.09
N GLN A 70 11.55 -11.76 -7.85
CA GLN A 70 12.05 -11.34 -9.17
C GLN A 70 13.40 -10.64 -9.04
N GLN A 71 13.58 -9.76 -8.04
CA GLN A 71 14.85 -9.11 -7.75
C GLN A 71 15.95 -10.16 -7.40
N ASP A 72 15.62 -11.14 -6.58
CA ASP A 72 16.55 -12.19 -6.18
C ASP A 72 16.92 -13.10 -7.36
N ALA A 73 15.97 -13.51 -8.17
CA ALA A 73 16.19 -14.36 -9.34
C ALA A 73 17.08 -13.68 -10.40
N ALA A 74 17.00 -12.35 -10.52
CA ALA A 74 17.78 -11.57 -11.48
C ALA A 74 19.08 -11.01 -10.90
N ALA A 75 19.39 -11.23 -9.62
CA ALA A 75 20.50 -10.58 -8.91
C ALA A 75 21.90 -10.84 -9.52
N SER A 76 22.07 -11.94 -10.27
CA SER A 76 23.31 -12.23 -11.00
C SER A 76 23.46 -11.45 -12.31
N ILE A 77 22.40 -10.79 -12.78
CA ILE A 77 22.36 -10.06 -14.06
C ILE A 77 22.23 -8.55 -13.81
N VAL A 78 21.39 -8.16 -12.86
CA VAL A 78 21.11 -6.76 -12.51
C VAL A 78 21.14 -6.57 -10.99
N HIS A 79 21.54 -5.38 -10.53
CA HIS A 79 21.51 -5.09 -9.09
C HIS A 79 20.06 -5.05 -8.58
N PRO A 80 19.74 -5.79 -7.50
CA PRO A 80 18.42 -5.77 -6.90
C PRO A 80 18.02 -4.37 -6.40
N MET A 81 16.77 -4.02 -6.55
CA MET A 81 16.22 -2.80 -5.95
C MET A 81 15.99 -2.99 -4.45
N PRO A 82 16.17 -1.92 -3.64
CA PRO A 82 15.89 -1.97 -2.21
C PRO A 82 14.38 -2.10 -1.93
N LEU A 83 14.03 -2.48 -0.71
CA LEU A 83 12.66 -2.83 -0.34
C LEU A 83 11.67 -1.64 -0.49
N ASP A 84 12.10 -0.43 -0.22
CA ASP A 84 11.29 0.78 -0.39
C ASP A 84 10.90 0.99 -1.87
N VAL A 85 11.83 0.76 -2.81
CA VAL A 85 11.56 0.80 -4.25
C VAL A 85 10.61 -0.34 -4.65
N CYS A 86 10.83 -1.58 -4.18
CA CYS A 86 9.90 -2.70 -4.41
C CYS A 86 8.50 -2.39 -3.86
N GLY A 87 8.42 -1.67 -2.74
CA GLY A 87 7.18 -1.15 -2.19
C GLY A 87 6.48 -0.18 -3.13
N ALA A 88 7.23 0.76 -3.72
CA ALA A 88 6.72 1.72 -4.70
C ALA A 88 6.26 1.02 -6.00
N GLU A 89 7.01 0.04 -6.51
CA GLU A 89 6.63 -0.78 -7.67
C GLU A 89 5.28 -1.48 -7.42
N SER A 90 5.08 -2.04 -6.21
CA SER A 90 3.82 -2.68 -5.85
C SER A 90 2.64 -1.71 -5.81
N GLN A 91 2.85 -0.45 -5.39
CA GLN A 91 1.82 0.60 -5.46
C GLN A 91 1.46 0.90 -6.92
N GLY A 92 2.43 0.99 -7.81
CA GLY A 92 2.21 1.18 -9.24
C GLY A 92 1.42 0.03 -9.85
N GLN A 93 1.82 -1.22 -9.58
CA GLN A 93 1.17 -2.42 -10.10
C GLN A 93 -0.29 -2.52 -9.67
N ILE A 94 -0.57 -2.41 -8.38
CA ILE A 94 -1.92 -2.55 -7.83
C ILE A 94 -2.75 -1.31 -8.16
N GLY A 95 -2.14 -0.13 -8.05
CA GLY A 95 -2.78 1.14 -8.36
C GLY A 95 -3.25 1.21 -9.79
N TYR A 96 -2.42 0.81 -10.77
CA TYR A 96 -2.80 0.70 -12.18
C TYR A 96 -4.03 -0.21 -12.35
N LEU A 97 -4.01 -1.39 -11.76
CA LEU A 97 -5.08 -2.36 -11.87
C LEU A 97 -6.41 -1.84 -11.30
N LEU A 98 -6.36 -1.24 -10.11
CA LEU A 98 -7.53 -0.64 -9.47
C LEU A 98 -8.03 0.59 -10.23
N GLN A 99 -7.13 1.46 -10.67
CA GLN A 99 -7.48 2.67 -11.42
C GLN A 99 -8.21 2.32 -12.72
N ALA A 100 -7.70 1.36 -13.48
CA ALA A 100 -8.32 0.89 -14.71
C ALA A 100 -9.71 0.28 -14.44
N THR A 101 -9.80 -0.68 -13.50
CA THR A 101 -11.06 -1.38 -13.24
C THR A 101 -12.13 -0.49 -12.61
N ILE A 102 -11.77 0.46 -11.75
CA ILE A 102 -12.71 1.44 -11.18
C ILE A 102 -13.21 2.38 -12.28
N GLY A 103 -12.30 2.86 -13.14
CA GLY A 103 -12.66 3.73 -14.27
C GLY A 103 -13.63 3.05 -15.23
N ASP A 104 -13.37 1.79 -15.57
CA ASP A 104 -14.25 0.98 -16.44
C ASP A 104 -15.65 0.84 -15.84
N VAL A 105 -15.75 0.46 -14.55
CA VAL A 105 -17.05 0.31 -13.87
C VAL A 105 -17.82 1.63 -13.81
N PHE A 106 -17.12 2.74 -13.54
CA PHE A 106 -17.76 4.05 -13.51
C PHE A 106 -18.27 4.47 -14.87
N TYR A 107 -17.51 4.22 -15.92
CA TYR A 107 -17.94 4.49 -17.30
C TYR A 107 -19.19 3.66 -17.66
N GLU A 108 -19.17 2.36 -17.41
CA GLU A 108 -20.30 1.45 -17.66
C GLU A 108 -21.58 1.83 -16.92
N ARG A 109 -21.44 2.39 -15.71
CA ARG A 109 -22.58 2.85 -14.90
C ARG A 109 -23.06 4.26 -15.23
N GLY A 110 -22.45 4.94 -16.21
CA GLY A 110 -22.78 6.32 -16.53
C GLY A 110 -22.43 7.32 -15.42
N MET A 111 -21.44 7.00 -14.60
CA MET A 111 -20.99 7.82 -13.45
C MET A 111 -19.54 8.28 -13.67
N PRO A 112 -19.24 9.11 -14.68
CA PRO A 112 -17.86 9.47 -14.98
C PRO A 112 -17.26 10.30 -13.86
N ARG A 113 -16.34 9.70 -13.11
CA ARG A 113 -15.52 10.38 -12.09
C ARG A 113 -14.06 10.09 -12.38
N PRO A 114 -13.16 11.08 -12.24
CA PRO A 114 -11.73 10.82 -12.34
C PRO A 114 -11.27 9.81 -11.29
N VAL A 115 -10.38 8.91 -11.68
CA VAL A 115 -9.74 7.94 -10.79
C VAL A 115 -8.24 8.11 -10.93
N VAL A 116 -7.52 8.26 -9.82
CA VAL A 116 -6.07 8.46 -9.84
C VAL A 116 -5.39 7.64 -8.75
N THR A 117 -4.24 7.10 -9.08
CA THR A 117 -3.32 6.49 -8.12
C THR A 117 -2.25 7.50 -7.73
N VAL A 118 -2.11 7.75 -6.45
CA VAL A 118 -1.04 8.58 -5.88
C VAL A 118 -0.02 7.65 -5.23
N LEU A 119 1.19 7.59 -5.81
CA LEU A 119 2.32 6.96 -5.13
C LEU A 119 2.53 7.71 -3.81
N THR A 120 2.49 6.96 -2.72
CA THR A 120 2.40 7.55 -1.38
C THR A 120 3.61 7.20 -0.56
N MET A 121 4.23 8.21 0.04
CA MET A 121 5.30 8.09 1.02
C MET A 121 4.75 8.33 2.43
N THR A 122 5.22 7.54 3.38
CA THR A 122 4.78 7.63 4.77
C THR A 122 5.97 7.91 5.68
N ARG A 123 5.93 9.03 6.39
CA ARG A 123 7.00 9.40 7.30
C ARG A 123 6.97 8.52 8.54
N VAL A 124 8.14 8.00 8.87
CA VAL A 124 8.41 7.22 10.09
C VAL A 124 9.59 7.83 10.84
N ARG A 125 9.68 7.57 12.13
CA ARG A 125 10.80 8.08 12.93
C ARG A 125 12.03 7.22 12.74
N ARG A 126 13.19 7.83 12.55
CA ARG A 126 14.47 7.12 12.41
C ARG A 126 14.85 6.33 13.68
N ASP A 127 14.41 6.77 14.84
CA ASP A 127 14.66 6.17 16.13
C ASP A 127 13.57 5.19 16.58
N ASP A 128 12.63 4.83 15.70
CA ASP A 128 11.56 3.87 16.02
C ASP A 128 12.14 2.53 16.49
N PRO A 129 11.65 1.98 17.63
CA PRO A 129 12.11 0.70 18.16
C PRO A 129 12.03 -0.47 17.17
N ALA A 130 11.10 -0.43 16.23
CA ALA A 130 10.93 -1.48 15.22
C ALA A 130 12.20 -1.70 14.37
N PHE A 131 13.06 -0.68 14.21
CA PHE A 131 14.33 -0.84 13.49
C PHE A 131 15.34 -1.71 14.24
N ARG A 132 15.21 -1.86 15.57
CA ARG A 132 16.07 -2.72 16.39
C ARG A 132 15.52 -4.13 16.54
N ASP A 133 14.21 -4.32 16.35
CA ASP A 133 13.52 -5.61 16.46
C ASP A 133 12.58 -5.83 15.26
N PRO A 134 13.12 -6.23 14.09
CA PRO A 134 12.30 -6.52 12.91
C PRO A 134 11.35 -7.68 13.16
N THR A 135 10.07 -7.49 12.84
CA THR A 135 9.02 -8.50 13.10
C THR A 135 8.09 -8.74 11.92
N LYS A 136 8.07 -7.86 10.92
CA LYS A 136 7.11 -7.97 9.80
C LYS A 136 7.64 -8.93 8.72
N PRO A 137 6.98 -10.08 8.48
CA PRO A 137 7.44 -11.03 7.47
C PRO A 137 7.25 -10.48 6.07
N VAL A 138 8.26 -10.62 5.21
CA VAL A 138 8.24 -10.27 3.78
C VAL A 138 8.87 -11.38 2.94
N GLY A 139 8.49 -11.44 1.67
CA GLY A 139 9.07 -12.41 0.73
C GLY A 139 8.59 -13.85 0.95
N PRO A 140 9.29 -14.83 0.34
CA PRO A 140 8.94 -16.24 0.36
C PRO A 140 9.29 -16.92 1.67
N PHE A 141 8.98 -18.23 1.73
CA PHE A 141 9.46 -19.14 2.77
C PHE A 141 10.77 -19.78 2.32
N TYR A 142 11.67 -19.98 3.26
CA TYR A 142 12.98 -20.59 3.09
C TYR A 142 13.10 -21.78 4.04
N ASP A 143 13.91 -22.78 3.68
CA ASP A 143 14.35 -23.79 4.64
C ASP A 143 15.42 -23.22 5.60
N GLU A 144 15.83 -24.01 6.59
CA GLU A 144 16.77 -23.57 7.63
C GLU A 144 18.14 -23.24 7.07
N ASP A 145 18.65 -24.07 6.15
CA ASP A 145 19.99 -23.90 5.56
C ASP A 145 20.03 -22.67 4.67
N GLU A 146 19.02 -22.49 3.84
CA GLU A 146 18.89 -21.31 2.96
C GLU A 146 18.69 -20.02 3.79
N ALA A 147 17.90 -20.06 4.85
CA ALA A 147 17.73 -18.94 5.75
C ALA A 147 19.03 -18.54 6.43
N ALA A 148 19.80 -19.51 6.94
CA ALA A 148 21.12 -19.26 7.54
C ALA A 148 22.10 -18.65 6.55
N LYS A 149 22.11 -19.15 5.30
CA LYS A 149 22.95 -18.61 4.22
C LYS A 149 22.59 -17.16 3.90
N LEU A 150 21.30 -16.85 3.71
CA LEU A 150 20.82 -15.50 3.40
C LEU A 150 21.08 -14.51 4.54
N ALA A 151 20.95 -14.96 5.79
CA ALA A 151 21.31 -14.16 6.95
C ALA A 151 22.81 -13.80 6.96
N ALA A 152 23.69 -14.77 6.65
CA ALA A 152 25.12 -14.56 6.62
C ALA A 152 25.59 -13.69 5.43
N GLU A 153 25.06 -13.94 4.22
CA GLU A 153 25.50 -13.29 2.99
C GLU A 153 24.90 -11.88 2.81
N ARG A 154 23.65 -11.69 3.25
CA ARG A 154 22.88 -10.44 3.01
C ARG A 154 22.57 -9.64 4.28
N GLY A 155 22.92 -10.15 5.46
CA GLY A 155 22.61 -9.50 6.73
C GLY A 155 21.09 -9.47 7.04
N TRP A 156 20.31 -10.35 6.43
CA TRP A 156 18.87 -10.39 6.64
C TRP A 156 18.51 -10.98 8.01
N THR A 157 17.54 -10.39 8.68
CA THR A 157 16.94 -10.98 9.86
C THR A 157 15.92 -12.04 9.42
N MET A 158 16.20 -13.30 9.78
CA MET A 158 15.32 -14.44 9.46
C MET A 158 14.62 -14.92 10.73
N ARG A 159 13.33 -15.24 10.64
CA ARG A 159 12.55 -15.81 11.76
C ARG A 159 11.73 -17.00 11.29
N ALA A 160 11.58 -17.99 12.18
CA ALA A 160 10.67 -19.10 11.97
C ALA A 160 9.22 -18.56 11.85
N ASP A 161 8.48 -19.08 10.87
CA ASP A 161 7.07 -18.72 10.64
C ASP A 161 6.15 -19.81 11.20
N ALA A 162 5.00 -19.42 11.71
CA ALA A 162 4.02 -20.33 12.29
C ALA A 162 3.46 -21.36 11.27
N HIS A 163 3.56 -21.07 9.97
CA HIS A 163 3.15 -21.96 8.89
C HIS A 163 4.27 -22.91 8.42
N GLY A 164 5.41 -22.90 9.10
CA GLY A 164 6.60 -23.70 8.81
C GLY A 164 7.63 -22.96 7.95
N GLY A 165 8.92 -23.34 8.10
CA GLY A 165 10.05 -22.68 7.46
C GLY A 165 10.43 -21.35 8.10
N PHE A 166 11.26 -20.60 7.39
CA PHE A 166 11.77 -19.31 7.81
C PHE A 166 11.35 -18.22 6.82
N ARG A 167 11.17 -17.00 7.32
CA ARG A 167 10.93 -15.83 6.48
C ARG A 167 11.84 -14.68 6.88
N ARG A 168 12.23 -13.88 5.88
CA ARG A 168 12.82 -12.56 6.16
C ARG A 168 11.82 -11.72 6.93
N VAL A 169 12.29 -11.09 8.00
CA VAL A 169 11.51 -10.08 8.72
C VAL A 169 12.19 -8.72 8.60
N VAL A 170 11.37 -7.69 8.46
CA VAL A 170 11.80 -6.31 8.32
C VAL A 170 11.14 -5.43 9.39
N PRO A 171 11.70 -4.24 9.67
CA PRO A 171 11.05 -3.27 10.55
C PRO A 171 9.64 -2.92 10.11
N SER A 172 8.75 -2.70 11.08
CA SER A 172 7.43 -2.15 10.84
C SER A 172 7.22 -0.91 11.71
N PRO A 173 7.89 0.22 11.37
CA PRO A 173 7.84 1.42 12.18
C PRO A 173 6.46 2.07 12.16
N ALA A 174 6.12 2.77 13.25
CA ALA A 174 4.87 3.48 13.37
C ALA A 174 4.86 4.72 12.46
N PRO A 175 3.87 4.86 11.58
CA PRO A 175 3.73 6.04 10.74
C PRO A 175 3.27 7.25 11.57
N TYR A 176 3.71 8.46 11.21
CA TYR A 176 3.19 9.68 11.84
C TYR A 176 2.60 10.70 10.85
N SER A 177 2.95 10.64 9.58
CA SER A 177 2.29 11.47 8.55
C SER A 177 2.45 10.85 7.16
N ILE A 178 1.51 11.19 6.27
CA ILE A 178 1.57 10.89 4.85
C ILE A 178 2.06 12.14 4.13
N VAL A 179 3.08 12.00 3.27
CA VAL A 179 3.71 13.13 2.58
C VAL A 179 2.71 13.78 1.62
N GLU A 180 1.97 12.98 0.87
CA GLU A 180 1.03 13.42 -0.17
C GLU A 180 -0.37 13.75 0.39
N ALA A 181 -0.58 13.73 1.73
CA ALA A 181 -1.88 14.00 2.33
C ALA A 181 -2.55 15.30 1.87
N PRO A 182 -1.84 16.43 1.66
CA PRO A 182 -2.46 17.65 1.15
C PRO A 182 -3.06 17.47 -0.25
N ILE A 183 -2.31 16.90 -1.20
CA ILE A 183 -2.80 16.71 -2.57
C ILE A 183 -3.91 15.63 -2.64
N ILE A 184 -3.81 14.58 -1.84
CA ILE A 184 -4.87 13.55 -1.73
C ILE A 184 -6.18 14.23 -1.32
N ARG A 185 -6.14 15.11 -0.32
CA ARG A 185 -7.30 15.85 0.17
C ARG A 185 -7.93 16.73 -0.90
N ASP A 186 -7.10 17.47 -1.65
CA ASP A 186 -7.56 18.36 -2.70
C ASP A 186 -8.22 17.59 -3.85
N LEU A 187 -7.60 16.47 -4.27
CA LEU A 187 -8.14 15.58 -5.30
C LEU A 187 -9.49 14.98 -4.87
N VAL A 188 -9.60 14.51 -3.64
CA VAL A 188 -10.85 13.93 -3.12
C VAL A 188 -11.93 14.99 -3.05
N ALA A 189 -11.62 16.19 -2.57
CA ALA A 189 -12.54 17.32 -2.51
C ALA A 189 -13.03 17.78 -3.91
N SER A 190 -12.23 17.59 -4.96
CA SER A 190 -12.64 17.82 -6.35
C SER A 190 -13.55 16.73 -6.94
N GLY A 191 -13.90 15.71 -6.16
CA GLY A 191 -14.74 14.59 -6.59
C GLY A 191 -13.97 13.42 -7.23
N THR A 192 -12.64 13.46 -7.23
CA THR A 192 -11.77 12.39 -7.73
C THR A 192 -11.80 11.20 -6.75
N ILE A 193 -11.85 9.98 -7.30
CA ILE A 193 -11.57 8.76 -6.53
C ILE A 193 -10.05 8.59 -6.45
N VAL A 194 -9.52 8.59 -5.24
CA VAL A 194 -8.07 8.54 -5.01
C VAL A 194 -7.67 7.16 -4.46
N ILE A 195 -6.72 6.51 -5.13
CA ILE A 195 -6.06 5.31 -4.63
C ILE A 195 -4.74 5.76 -4.03
N ALA A 196 -4.54 5.55 -2.71
CA ALA A 196 -3.38 6.05 -1.99
C ALA A 196 -2.98 5.12 -0.83
N ALA A 197 -1.83 5.36 -0.26
CA ALA A 197 -1.27 4.62 0.88
C ALA A 197 -1.26 3.09 0.67
N GLY A 198 -1.01 2.63 -0.56
CA GLY A 198 -0.88 1.22 -0.88
C GLY A 198 0.24 0.56 -0.07
N GLY A 199 -0.08 -0.58 0.58
CA GLY A 199 0.85 -1.26 1.48
C GLY A 199 1.23 -0.46 2.74
N GLY A 200 0.51 0.62 3.04
CA GLY A 200 0.84 1.56 4.12
C GLY A 200 1.70 2.75 3.66
N GLY A 201 2.04 2.82 2.38
CA GLY A 201 2.97 3.81 1.82
C GLY A 201 4.43 3.37 1.90
N VAL A 202 5.28 3.99 1.11
CA VAL A 202 6.74 3.80 1.16
C VAL A 202 7.27 4.47 2.43
N PRO A 203 7.90 3.73 3.38
CA PRO A 203 8.44 4.34 4.59
C PRO A 203 9.64 5.21 4.27
N VAL A 204 9.58 6.46 4.73
CA VAL A 204 10.66 7.44 4.57
C VAL A 204 10.99 8.11 5.90
N VAL A 205 12.25 8.46 6.07
CA VAL A 205 12.75 9.27 7.19
C VAL A 205 13.26 10.60 6.69
N GLU A 206 13.16 11.63 7.52
CA GLU A 206 13.75 12.93 7.25
C GLU A 206 15.28 12.88 7.45
N ASP A 207 16.01 13.43 6.48
CA ASP A 207 17.46 13.61 6.50
C ASP A 207 17.79 15.02 6.02
N GLY A 208 17.81 15.96 6.94
CA GLY A 208 17.82 17.38 6.60
C GLY A 208 16.59 17.76 5.75
N PRO A 209 16.78 18.33 4.56
CA PRO A 209 15.68 18.68 3.67
C PRO A 209 15.17 17.49 2.83
N ALA A 210 15.88 16.37 2.82
CA ALA A 210 15.56 15.21 2.00
C ALA A 210 14.67 14.20 2.72
N LEU A 211 13.91 13.44 1.93
CA LEU A 211 13.23 12.22 2.39
C LEU A 211 14.00 11.02 1.84
N VAL A 212 14.38 10.11 2.72
CA VAL A 212 15.16 8.92 2.38
C VAL A 212 14.33 7.67 2.70
N GLY A 213 14.21 6.78 1.72
CA GLY A 213 13.55 5.48 1.89
C GLY A 213 14.29 4.62 2.92
N VAL A 214 13.56 3.76 3.60
CA VAL A 214 14.12 2.84 4.59
C VAL A 214 13.66 1.41 4.35
N GLU A 215 14.52 0.45 4.69
CA GLU A 215 14.23 -0.98 4.65
C GLU A 215 13.19 -1.36 5.72
N GLY A 216 11.91 -1.20 5.37
CA GLY A 216 10.80 -1.48 6.27
C GLY A 216 9.47 -1.52 5.54
N VAL A 217 8.42 -1.88 6.25
CA VAL A 217 7.03 -1.83 5.76
C VAL A 217 6.14 -1.20 6.81
N VAL A 218 5.27 -0.31 6.39
CA VAL A 218 4.29 0.33 7.27
C VAL A 218 3.04 -0.54 7.38
N ASP A 219 2.43 -0.56 8.53
CA ASP A 219 1.12 -1.20 8.68
C ASP A 219 0.05 -0.35 8.00
N LYS A 220 -0.67 -0.96 7.03
CA LYS A 220 -1.68 -0.28 6.23
C LYS A 220 -2.84 0.27 7.05
N ASP A 221 -3.18 -0.39 8.17
CA ASP A 221 -4.32 0.02 9.00
C ASP A 221 -3.95 1.24 9.84
N LEU A 222 -2.68 1.33 10.29
CA LEU A 222 -2.14 2.53 10.92
C LEU A 222 -2.04 3.70 9.95
N ALA A 223 -1.57 3.47 8.72
CA ALA A 223 -1.51 4.50 7.68
C ALA A 223 -2.91 5.01 7.31
N ALA A 224 -3.90 4.12 7.13
CA ALA A 224 -5.28 4.50 6.87
C ALA A 224 -5.91 5.30 8.02
N ALA A 225 -5.52 5.03 9.27
CA ALA A 225 -5.99 5.79 10.42
C ALA A 225 -5.42 7.22 10.46
N ILE A 226 -4.17 7.41 10.00
CA ILE A 226 -3.54 8.73 9.85
C ILE A 226 -4.20 9.50 8.72
N ASP A 227 -4.41 8.88 7.57
CA ASP A 227 -5.10 9.50 6.44
C ASP A 227 -6.49 9.98 6.85
N ARG A 228 -7.26 9.17 7.57
CA ARG A 228 -8.56 9.55 8.10
C ARG A 228 -8.49 10.73 9.10
N LYS A 229 -7.42 10.83 9.91
CA LYS A 229 -7.22 11.97 10.82
C LYS A 229 -6.79 13.22 10.08
N SER A 230 -5.81 13.11 9.18
CA SER A 230 -5.28 14.25 8.39
C SER A 230 -6.32 14.84 7.44
N THR A 231 -7.28 14.03 6.99
CA THR A 231 -8.40 14.46 6.14
C THR A 231 -9.57 15.06 6.93
N ARG A 232 -9.65 14.85 8.27
CA ARG A 232 -10.67 15.45 9.15
C ARG A 232 -10.26 16.74 9.84
N LEU A 233 -8.95 17.06 9.89
CA LEU A 233 -8.44 18.25 10.56
C LEU A 233 -8.59 19.47 9.64
N ASN A 234 -9.80 19.99 9.53
CA ASN A 234 -10.15 21.39 9.25
C ASN A 234 -11.68 21.50 9.06
N SER A 235 -12.39 21.20 10.14
CA SER A 235 -13.76 21.69 10.32
C SER A 235 -13.79 22.64 11.52
#